data_63ee6e5b00fd0ca7cd825793a0f3238e
#
_entry.id   63ee6e5b00fd0ca7cd825793a0f3238e
#
_cell.length_a   1.000
_cell.length_b   1.000
_cell.length_c   1.000
_cell.angle_alpha   90.00
_cell.angle_beta   90.00
_cell.angle_gamma   90.00
#
_symmetry.space_group_name_H-M   'P 1'
#
loop_
_entity.id
_entity.type
_entity.pdbx_description
1 polymer ?
#
loop_
_entity_poly.entity_id
_entity_poly.type
_entity_poly.pdbx_seq_one_letter_code
_entity_poly.pdbx_strand_id
1 'polypeptide(L)'
;MCDLLNEVFASARVSPEGWMRWTERGFTAPVARVKGRVAGAIPLFRRVYRVAPGAEVVAFVENRVGVAEPLRDQGIGTGMQACAKEFLRGRGDILLVYRGAERSKGYRFYERNGLHDISYPLAVTLEPASASAPGTRWVSEDEFLSHAKLWHEIFAACYARFGGYPARHPGYLGDILGSVTWREAMRQEFSHCVLEEGGRPIGYLVLGLRHGVLQVMELAVLGGSPEAASALLAAARGRGAPVRCYATRGCLLTPALRRLGASFPARETGAMMLMVHVLDIEAVARKVWRDVPALRDVEVRVWTPEREGLLHAPANARRSVTLELKEPTLARLLMRRLDVARAVSEEWITLAGDEPGDAEALSDAFDPCPWVYHPIDYL
;
A
#
# COMPACT_ATOMS: atom_id res chain seq x y z
N MET A 1 -1.46 -6.89 26.18
CA MET A 1 -1.43 -6.89 24.72
C MET A 1 -0.01 -6.90 24.18
N CYS A 2 0.91 -6.07 24.68
CA CYS A 2 2.31 -6.08 24.26
C CYS A 2 2.94 -7.48 24.41
N ASP A 3 2.71 -8.17 25.52
CA ASP A 3 3.21 -9.53 25.76
C ASP A 3 2.73 -10.50 24.68
N LEU A 4 1.42 -10.47 24.34
CA LEU A 4 0.86 -11.29 23.27
C LEU A 4 1.54 -10.98 21.92
N LEU A 5 1.67 -9.70 21.57
CA LEU A 5 2.28 -9.33 20.28
C LEU A 5 3.76 -9.71 20.22
N ASN A 6 4.48 -9.60 21.33
CA ASN A 6 5.88 -9.98 21.44
C ASN A 6 6.08 -11.52 21.41
N GLU A 7 5.11 -12.29 21.92
CA GLU A 7 5.09 -13.74 21.81
C GLU A 7 4.84 -14.19 20.37
N VAL A 8 3.81 -13.61 19.72
CA VAL A 8 3.40 -13.99 18.35
C VAL A 8 4.39 -13.51 17.30
N PHE A 9 5.03 -12.35 17.50
CA PHE A 9 5.93 -11.70 16.56
C PHE A 9 7.32 -11.47 17.17
N ALA A 10 8.06 -12.55 17.38
CA ALA A 10 9.40 -12.51 17.99
C ALA A 10 10.42 -11.60 17.25
N SER A 11 10.17 -11.27 15.98
CA SER A 11 11.04 -10.42 15.15
C SER A 11 10.96 -8.92 15.46
N ALA A 12 9.96 -8.49 16.23
CA ALA A 12 9.75 -7.07 16.52
C ALA A 12 9.08 -6.90 17.89
N ARG A 13 9.74 -6.20 18.80
CA ARG A 13 9.22 -5.97 20.15
C ARG A 13 8.41 -4.69 20.22
N VAL A 14 7.30 -4.75 20.96
CA VAL A 14 6.45 -3.61 21.28
C VAL A 14 6.54 -3.36 22.77
N SER A 15 7.00 -2.18 23.16
CA SER A 15 6.97 -1.75 24.57
C SER A 15 5.60 -1.14 24.92
N PRO A 16 5.20 -1.14 26.22
CA PRO A 16 4.00 -0.44 26.66
C PRO A 16 4.03 1.05 26.30
N GLU A 17 5.16 1.70 26.44
CA GLU A 17 5.37 3.12 26.09
C GLU A 17 5.21 3.34 24.57
N GLY A 18 5.79 2.46 23.76
CA GLY A 18 5.63 2.46 22.32
C GLY A 18 4.17 2.30 21.90
N TRP A 19 3.44 1.39 22.58
CA TRP A 19 2.03 1.20 22.35
C TRP A 19 1.21 2.46 22.70
N MET A 20 1.48 3.10 23.82
CA MET A 20 0.79 4.33 24.21
C MET A 20 1.00 5.45 23.20
N ARG A 21 2.23 5.67 22.72
CA ARG A 21 2.52 6.64 21.66
C ARG A 21 1.77 6.34 20.35
N TRP A 22 1.55 5.07 20.03
CA TRP A 22 0.74 4.70 18.87
C TRP A 22 -0.73 5.05 19.07
N THR A 23 -1.28 4.82 20.27
CA THR A 23 -2.68 5.18 20.56
C THR A 23 -2.91 6.69 20.49
N GLU A 24 -1.95 7.50 20.91
CA GLU A 24 -1.97 8.95 20.76
C GLU A 24 -2.01 9.41 19.29
N ARG A 25 -1.49 8.58 18.36
CA ARG A 25 -1.54 8.80 16.92
C ARG A 25 -2.76 8.18 16.23
N GLY A 26 -3.80 7.85 16.97
CA GLY A 26 -5.04 7.28 16.45
C GLY A 26 -4.98 5.78 16.16
N PHE A 27 -4.04 5.09 16.78
CA PHE A 27 -3.99 3.63 16.74
C PHE A 27 -5.07 3.02 17.64
N THR A 28 -5.74 2.01 17.16
CA THR A 28 -6.74 1.26 17.93
C THR A 28 -6.56 -0.23 17.71
N ALA A 29 -7.15 -1.06 18.57
CA ALA A 29 -7.10 -2.50 18.38
C ALA A 29 -8.33 -3.19 18.96
N PRO A 30 -9.13 -3.89 18.15
CA PRO A 30 -9.99 -4.95 18.63
C PRO A 30 -9.15 -6.01 19.33
N VAL A 31 -9.59 -6.41 20.54
CA VAL A 31 -8.91 -7.46 21.31
C VAL A 31 -9.91 -8.54 21.72
N ALA A 32 -9.51 -9.79 21.56
CA ALA A 32 -10.23 -10.94 22.12
C ALA A 32 -9.69 -11.26 23.51
N ARG A 33 -10.61 -11.56 24.46
CA ARG A 33 -10.27 -12.03 25.80
C ARG A 33 -10.85 -13.41 26.07
N VAL A 34 -10.03 -14.28 26.61
CA VAL A 34 -10.45 -15.61 27.08
C VAL A 34 -10.10 -15.73 28.57
N LYS A 35 -11.05 -16.00 29.40
CA LYS A 35 -10.88 -16.06 30.87
C LYS A 35 -10.16 -14.81 31.43
N GLY A 36 -10.53 -13.62 30.93
CA GLY A 36 -9.97 -12.34 31.37
C GLY A 36 -8.60 -11.96 30.75
N ARG A 37 -7.90 -12.88 30.09
CA ARG A 37 -6.60 -12.63 29.47
C ARG A 37 -6.75 -12.27 28.00
N VAL A 38 -5.87 -11.39 27.48
CA VAL A 38 -5.83 -11.06 26.07
C VAL A 38 -5.36 -12.28 25.28
N ALA A 39 -6.23 -12.79 24.41
CA ALA A 39 -6.04 -13.99 23.61
C ALA A 39 -5.72 -13.67 22.14
N GLY A 40 -6.10 -12.48 21.68
CA GLY A 40 -5.85 -12.03 20.31
C GLY A 40 -5.99 -10.52 20.18
N ALA A 41 -5.39 -9.95 19.14
CA ALA A 41 -5.47 -8.52 18.82
C ALA A 41 -5.35 -8.28 17.30
N ILE A 42 -6.08 -7.27 16.82
CA ILE A 42 -5.94 -6.70 15.46
C ILE A 42 -5.58 -5.22 15.62
N PRO A 43 -4.30 -4.88 15.66
CA PRO A 43 -3.88 -3.49 15.65
C PRO A 43 -4.25 -2.79 14.35
N LEU A 44 -4.83 -1.59 14.44
CA LEU A 44 -5.36 -0.82 13.32
C LEU A 44 -4.79 0.59 13.34
N PHE A 45 -4.21 1.03 12.22
CA PHE A 45 -3.78 2.40 11.99
C PHE A 45 -4.74 3.10 11.03
N ARG A 46 -5.28 4.23 11.44
CA ARG A 46 -6.02 5.10 10.53
C ARG A 46 -5.05 5.90 9.68
N ARG A 47 -5.22 5.84 8.35
CA ARG A 47 -4.42 6.57 7.37
C ARG A 47 -5.34 7.16 6.31
N VAL A 48 -5.01 8.34 5.79
CA VAL A 48 -5.51 8.77 4.50
C VAL A 48 -4.62 8.10 3.44
N TYR A 49 -5.23 7.39 2.51
CA TYR A 49 -4.53 6.57 1.53
C TYR A 49 -4.86 7.05 0.11
N ARG A 50 -3.84 7.40 -0.66
CA ARG A 50 -4.01 7.80 -2.04
C ARG A 50 -4.15 6.56 -2.91
N VAL A 51 -5.32 6.37 -3.49
CA VAL A 51 -5.61 5.24 -4.40
C VAL A 51 -5.34 5.59 -5.86
N ALA A 52 -5.47 6.88 -6.20
CA ALA A 52 -5.15 7.43 -7.53
C ALA A 52 -4.89 8.93 -7.42
N PRO A 53 -4.40 9.61 -8.48
CA PRO A 53 -4.34 11.06 -8.53
C PRO A 53 -5.69 11.71 -8.22
N GLY A 54 -5.73 12.57 -7.20
CA GLY A 54 -6.96 13.23 -6.74
C GLY A 54 -7.95 12.35 -5.98
N ALA A 55 -7.66 11.08 -5.77
CA ALA A 55 -8.54 10.13 -5.09
C ALA A 55 -7.88 9.60 -3.80
N GLU A 56 -8.43 10.01 -2.66
CA GLU A 56 -7.96 9.62 -1.34
C GLU A 56 -9.10 8.99 -0.52
N VAL A 57 -8.78 7.91 0.16
CA VAL A 57 -9.71 7.15 1.02
C VAL A 57 -9.18 7.07 2.45
N VAL A 58 -10.09 6.92 3.40
CA VAL A 58 -9.73 6.61 4.78
C VAL A 58 -9.49 5.11 4.89
N ALA A 59 -8.24 4.72 5.03
CA ALA A 59 -7.83 3.33 5.24
C ALA A 59 -7.54 3.06 6.72
N PHE A 60 -7.96 1.90 7.19
CA PHE A 60 -7.42 1.32 8.41
C PHE A 60 -6.47 0.20 8.04
N VAL A 61 -5.21 0.35 8.40
CA VAL A 61 -4.15 -0.59 8.07
C VAL A 61 -3.99 -1.57 9.24
N GLU A 62 -4.20 -2.85 8.97
CA GLU A 62 -3.92 -3.90 9.94
C GLU A 62 -2.42 -4.15 10.05
N ASN A 63 -1.94 -4.22 11.28
CA ASN A 63 -0.57 -4.55 11.57
C ASN A 63 -0.50 -5.59 12.69
N ARG A 64 0.31 -6.64 12.51
CA ARG A 64 0.58 -7.65 13.54
C ARG A 64 -0.68 -8.30 14.12
N VAL A 65 -1.59 -8.74 13.26
CA VAL A 65 -2.75 -9.52 13.68
C VAL A 65 -2.29 -10.85 14.30
N GLY A 66 -2.63 -11.08 15.53
CA GLY A 66 -2.16 -12.25 16.27
C GLY A 66 -3.19 -12.87 17.19
N VAL A 67 -3.13 -14.20 17.31
CA VAL A 67 -3.84 -15.00 18.31
C VAL A 67 -2.82 -15.84 19.05
N ALA A 68 -2.94 -15.91 20.39
CA ALA A 68 -2.09 -16.75 21.24
C ALA A 68 -2.07 -18.19 20.72
N GLU A 69 -0.90 -18.79 20.64
CA GLU A 69 -0.69 -20.07 19.96
C GLU A 69 -1.64 -21.19 20.44
N PRO A 70 -1.87 -21.41 21.73
CA PRO A 70 -2.76 -22.46 22.22
C PRO A 70 -4.24 -22.25 21.86
N LEU A 71 -4.60 -21.04 21.39
CA LEU A 71 -5.98 -20.63 21.10
C LEU A 71 -6.21 -20.42 19.59
N ARG A 72 -5.24 -20.79 18.78
CA ARG A 72 -5.39 -20.72 17.31
C ARG A 72 -6.38 -21.77 16.83
N ASP A 73 -6.88 -21.56 15.62
CA ASP A 73 -7.83 -22.43 14.90
C ASP A 73 -9.18 -22.65 15.64
N GLN A 74 -9.49 -21.79 16.65
CA GLN A 74 -10.77 -21.79 17.41
C GLN A 74 -11.72 -20.65 16.96
N GLY A 75 -11.53 -20.07 15.79
CA GLY A 75 -12.38 -19.00 15.26
C GLY A 75 -12.12 -17.59 15.84
N ILE A 76 -11.23 -17.46 16.83
CA ILE A 76 -10.95 -16.16 17.50
C ILE A 76 -10.52 -15.09 16.48
N GLY A 77 -9.61 -15.41 15.58
CA GLY A 77 -9.15 -14.49 14.54
C GLY A 77 -10.29 -14.00 13.64
N THR A 78 -11.14 -14.91 13.19
CA THR A 78 -12.32 -14.58 12.35
C THR A 78 -13.34 -13.73 13.13
N GLY A 79 -13.59 -14.04 14.39
CA GLY A 79 -14.45 -13.21 15.24
C GLY A 79 -13.90 -11.79 15.43
N MET A 80 -12.59 -11.66 15.65
CA MET A 80 -11.94 -10.34 15.72
C MET A 80 -12.03 -9.56 14.41
N GLN A 81 -11.89 -10.23 13.23
CA GLN A 81 -12.06 -9.58 11.92
C GLN A 81 -13.49 -9.07 11.73
N ALA A 82 -14.49 -9.84 12.10
CA ALA A 82 -15.88 -9.41 12.04
C ALA A 82 -16.11 -8.18 12.94
N CYS A 83 -15.62 -8.21 14.19
CA CYS A 83 -15.68 -7.06 15.10
C CYS A 83 -14.93 -5.84 14.56
N ALA A 84 -13.76 -6.03 13.94
CA ALA A 84 -13.00 -4.94 13.35
C ALA A 84 -13.79 -4.25 12.23
N LYS A 85 -14.35 -5.01 11.31
CA LYS A 85 -15.16 -4.48 10.21
C LYS A 85 -16.39 -3.72 10.72
N GLU A 86 -17.10 -4.28 11.70
CA GLU A 86 -18.25 -3.63 12.32
C GLU A 86 -17.85 -2.32 13.02
N PHE A 87 -16.77 -2.33 13.79
CA PHE A 87 -16.23 -1.13 14.43
C PHE A 87 -15.83 -0.05 13.42
N LEU A 88 -15.33 -0.44 12.25
CA LEU A 88 -14.85 0.48 11.21
C LEU A 88 -15.98 1.01 10.32
N ARG A 89 -17.17 0.42 10.34
CA ARG A 89 -18.32 0.89 9.56
C ARG A 89 -18.65 2.35 9.86
N GLY A 90 -18.69 3.18 8.81
CA GLY A 90 -18.87 4.64 8.92
C GLY A 90 -17.67 5.42 9.47
N ARG A 91 -16.53 4.74 9.77
CA ARG A 91 -15.29 5.39 10.26
C ARG A 91 -14.16 5.33 9.25
N GLY A 92 -14.22 4.38 8.32
CA GLY A 92 -13.25 4.18 7.27
C GLY A 92 -13.90 3.70 5.99
N ASP A 93 -13.19 3.87 4.90
CA ASP A 93 -13.64 3.47 3.57
C ASP A 93 -13.16 2.04 3.25
N ILE A 94 -11.94 1.73 3.68
CA ILE A 94 -11.29 0.43 3.42
C ILE A 94 -10.55 -0.09 4.65
N LEU A 95 -10.46 -1.42 4.73
CA LEU A 95 -9.54 -2.14 5.59
C LEU A 95 -8.42 -2.68 4.73
N LEU A 96 -7.16 -2.42 5.09
CA LEU A 96 -5.99 -2.75 4.30
C LEU A 96 -4.99 -3.56 5.13
N VAL A 97 -4.34 -4.54 4.52
CA VAL A 97 -3.24 -5.28 5.13
C VAL A 97 -2.09 -5.46 4.15
N TYR A 98 -0.88 -5.26 4.67
CA TYR A 98 0.34 -5.69 4.01
C TYR A 98 0.68 -7.08 4.54
N ARG A 99 0.69 -8.07 3.68
CA ARG A 99 1.09 -9.42 4.08
C ARG A 99 2.30 -9.91 3.30
N GLY A 100 3.13 -10.72 3.97
CA GLY A 100 4.21 -11.44 3.33
C GLY A 100 3.74 -12.78 2.76
N ALA A 101 4.53 -13.33 1.86
CA ALA A 101 4.46 -14.65 1.24
C ALA A 101 3.09 -15.11 0.71
N GLU A 102 3.10 -15.49 -0.56
CA GLU A 102 1.95 -16.08 -1.24
C GLU A 102 1.52 -17.40 -0.54
N ARG A 103 0.19 -17.61 -0.41
CA ARG A 103 -0.44 -18.84 0.11
C ARG A 103 -0.02 -19.29 1.52
N SER A 104 0.54 -18.42 2.32
CA SER A 104 0.78 -18.67 3.74
C SER A 104 -0.53 -18.89 4.52
N LYS A 105 -0.44 -19.34 5.78
CA LYS A 105 -1.62 -19.40 6.68
C LYS A 105 -2.31 -18.01 6.79
N GLY A 106 -1.53 -16.94 6.79
CA GLY A 106 -2.04 -15.57 6.79
C GLY A 106 -2.85 -15.21 5.55
N TYR A 107 -2.44 -15.63 4.35
CA TYR A 107 -3.21 -15.42 3.14
C TYR A 107 -4.62 -16.00 3.24
N ARG A 108 -4.73 -17.28 3.52
CA ARG A 108 -6.02 -17.97 3.64
C ARG A 108 -6.91 -17.37 4.74
N PHE A 109 -6.29 -16.87 5.80
CA PHE A 109 -7.01 -16.17 6.86
C PHE A 109 -7.64 -14.88 6.33
N TYR A 110 -6.87 -14.02 5.67
CA TYR A 110 -7.38 -12.75 5.13
C TYR A 110 -8.39 -12.96 4.00
N GLU A 111 -8.11 -13.88 3.07
CA GLU A 111 -9.02 -14.21 1.97
C GLU A 111 -10.39 -14.69 2.49
N ARG A 112 -10.41 -15.63 3.44
CA ARG A 112 -11.65 -16.12 4.08
C ARG A 112 -12.40 -15.02 4.84
N ASN A 113 -11.71 -13.99 5.25
CA ASN A 113 -12.30 -12.82 5.89
C ASN A 113 -12.56 -11.67 4.90
N GLY A 114 -12.60 -11.95 3.59
CA GLY A 114 -13.02 -11.03 2.54
C GLY A 114 -12.05 -9.87 2.28
N LEU A 115 -10.74 -10.06 2.57
CA LEU A 115 -9.71 -9.18 2.08
C LEU A 115 -9.15 -9.76 0.78
N HIS A 116 -9.00 -8.93 -0.24
CA HIS A 116 -8.64 -9.37 -1.59
C HIS A 116 -7.35 -8.70 -2.08
N ASP A 117 -6.54 -9.46 -2.79
CA ASP A 117 -5.28 -8.99 -3.36
C ASP A 117 -5.51 -7.92 -4.45
N ILE A 118 -4.85 -6.79 -4.30
CA ILE A 118 -4.93 -5.66 -5.25
C ILE A 118 -3.59 -5.24 -5.83
N SER A 119 -2.48 -5.56 -5.16
CA SER A 119 -1.13 -5.23 -5.65
C SER A 119 -0.11 -6.26 -5.20
N TYR A 120 0.82 -6.58 -6.10
CA TYR A 120 1.89 -7.57 -5.93
C TYR A 120 3.24 -6.93 -6.24
N PRO A 121 3.91 -6.30 -5.26
CA PRO A 121 5.27 -5.82 -5.46
C PRO A 121 6.23 -6.99 -5.67
N LEU A 122 7.03 -6.91 -6.73
CA LEU A 122 8.08 -7.89 -7.01
C LEU A 122 9.31 -7.59 -6.16
N ALA A 123 9.83 -8.58 -5.46
CA ALA A 123 11.12 -8.48 -4.80
C ALA A 123 12.22 -8.70 -5.84
N VAL A 124 13.05 -7.69 -6.05
CA VAL A 124 14.20 -7.72 -6.96
C VAL A 124 15.45 -7.45 -6.15
N THR A 125 16.47 -8.29 -6.29
CA THR A 125 17.76 -8.10 -5.61
C THR A 125 18.81 -7.70 -6.64
N LEU A 126 19.58 -6.66 -6.31
CA LEU A 126 20.77 -6.25 -7.01
C LEU A 126 21.99 -6.72 -6.22
N GLU A 127 22.87 -7.43 -6.86
CA GLU A 127 24.14 -7.83 -6.24
C GLU A 127 25.07 -6.63 -6.06
N PRO A 128 25.94 -6.65 -5.04
CA PRO A 128 26.97 -5.63 -4.87
C PRO A 128 27.80 -5.42 -6.13
N ALA A 129 28.17 -4.19 -6.42
CA ALA A 129 29.06 -3.87 -7.54
C ALA A 129 29.82 -2.59 -7.23
N SER A 130 31.08 -2.54 -7.63
CA SER A 130 31.82 -1.28 -7.68
C SER A 130 31.18 -0.42 -8.74
N ALA A 131 30.38 0.55 -8.34
CA ALA A 131 29.69 1.45 -9.24
C ALA A 131 30.02 2.89 -8.83
N SER A 132 30.54 3.66 -9.78
CA SER A 132 30.56 5.12 -9.65
C SER A 132 29.13 5.63 -9.87
N ALA A 133 28.63 6.39 -8.94
CA ALA A 133 27.33 7.05 -9.04
C ALA A 133 27.57 8.58 -8.91
N PRO A 134 27.99 9.25 -9.99
CA PRO A 134 28.29 10.67 -9.93
C PRO A 134 27.07 11.47 -9.48
N GLY A 135 27.31 12.51 -8.71
CA GLY A 135 26.27 13.36 -8.13
C GLY A 135 25.59 12.77 -6.91
N THR A 136 25.95 11.54 -6.48
CA THR A 136 25.37 10.95 -5.27
C THR A 136 26.25 11.23 -4.05
N ARG A 137 25.60 11.51 -2.90
CA ARG A 137 26.25 11.78 -1.62
C ARG A 137 25.51 11.12 -0.48
N TRP A 138 26.23 10.44 0.39
CA TRP A 138 25.68 9.91 1.65
C TRP A 138 25.66 11.02 2.68
N VAL A 139 24.54 11.15 3.38
CA VAL A 139 24.31 12.21 4.37
C VAL A 139 23.91 11.64 5.72
N SER A 140 24.14 12.41 6.78
CA SER A 140 23.61 12.08 8.10
C SER A 140 22.08 12.17 8.11
N GLU A 141 21.45 11.54 9.10
CA GLU A 141 20.01 11.62 9.25
C GLU A 141 19.54 13.05 9.57
N ASP A 142 20.27 13.77 10.42
CA ASP A 142 19.93 15.15 10.77
C ASP A 142 20.01 16.07 9.55
N GLU A 143 21.04 15.92 8.73
CA GLU A 143 21.16 16.64 7.47
C GLU A 143 20.00 16.28 6.52
N PHE A 144 19.68 14.98 6.40
CA PHE A 144 18.57 14.53 5.57
C PHE A 144 17.23 15.13 6.05
N LEU A 145 16.94 15.03 7.34
CA LEU A 145 15.69 15.54 7.91
C LEU A 145 15.58 17.07 7.88
N SER A 146 16.70 17.79 7.86
CA SER A 146 16.67 19.25 7.69
C SER A 146 16.06 19.71 6.38
N HIS A 147 15.99 18.82 5.36
CA HIS A 147 15.42 19.07 4.06
C HIS A 147 14.04 18.39 3.83
N ALA A 148 13.32 18.03 4.90
CA ALA A 148 12.08 17.25 4.83
C ALA A 148 11.01 17.84 3.88
N LYS A 149 10.90 19.19 3.82
CA LYS A 149 9.99 19.86 2.88
C LYS A 149 10.37 19.60 1.43
N LEU A 150 11.66 19.69 1.10
CA LEU A 150 12.16 19.41 -0.25
C LEU A 150 11.92 17.94 -0.65
N TRP A 151 12.15 17.01 0.28
CA TRP A 151 11.87 15.59 0.01
C TRP A 151 10.40 15.33 -0.26
N HIS A 152 9.51 16.01 0.45
CA HIS A 152 8.08 15.95 0.19
C HIS A 152 7.74 16.48 -1.22
N GLU A 153 8.30 17.59 -1.66
CA GLU A 153 8.10 18.16 -2.98
C GLU A 153 8.62 17.22 -4.10
N ILE A 154 9.81 16.65 -3.93
CA ILE A 154 10.39 15.66 -4.84
C ILE A 154 9.51 14.40 -4.89
N PHE A 155 9.06 13.89 -3.74
CA PHE A 155 8.16 12.74 -3.67
C PHE A 155 6.84 13.01 -4.41
N ALA A 156 6.22 14.14 -4.12
CA ALA A 156 4.95 14.53 -4.74
C ALA A 156 5.06 14.64 -6.27
N ALA A 157 6.14 15.23 -6.77
CA ALA A 157 6.40 15.32 -8.20
C ALA A 157 6.71 13.96 -8.84
N CYS A 158 7.52 13.12 -8.16
CA CYS A 158 7.89 11.78 -8.62
C CYS A 158 6.68 10.86 -8.78
N TYR A 159 5.78 10.90 -7.80
CA TYR A 159 4.64 9.97 -7.70
C TYR A 159 3.28 10.62 -8.01
N ALA A 160 3.27 11.78 -8.68
CA ALA A 160 2.05 12.53 -8.99
C ALA A 160 0.96 11.69 -9.67
N ARG A 161 1.36 10.78 -10.56
CA ARG A 161 0.46 9.91 -11.35
C ARG A 161 0.19 8.53 -10.74
N PHE A 162 0.70 8.28 -9.55
CA PHE A 162 0.60 6.97 -8.89
C PHE A 162 -0.38 7.00 -7.71
N GLY A 163 -0.89 5.82 -7.37
CA GLY A 163 -1.56 5.52 -6.12
C GLY A 163 -0.79 4.47 -5.31
N GLY A 164 -1.45 3.94 -4.27
CA GLY A 164 -0.93 2.82 -3.49
C GLY A 164 -0.05 3.22 -2.31
N TYR A 165 -0.18 4.44 -1.79
CA TYR A 165 0.61 4.92 -0.65
C TYR A 165 -0.20 5.86 0.26
N PRO A 166 0.18 5.99 1.56
CA PRO A 166 -0.43 6.95 2.45
C PRO A 166 -0.23 8.39 1.96
N ALA A 167 -1.26 9.22 2.05
CA ALA A 167 -1.13 10.64 1.79
C ALA A 167 -0.05 11.25 2.71
N ARG A 168 0.83 12.05 2.13
CA ARG A 168 1.99 12.58 2.82
C ARG A 168 1.89 14.08 3.06
N HIS A 169 2.43 14.51 4.18
CA HIS A 169 2.64 15.91 4.52
C HIS A 169 4.16 16.22 4.56
N PRO A 170 4.58 17.49 4.56
CA PRO A 170 6.01 17.86 4.49
C PRO A 170 6.88 17.27 5.60
N GLY A 171 6.31 16.94 6.76
CA GLY A 171 7.02 16.32 7.89
C GLY A 171 7.02 14.79 7.90
N TYR A 172 6.38 14.13 6.94
CA TYR A 172 6.12 12.68 6.97
C TYR A 172 7.37 11.82 7.21
N LEU A 173 8.47 12.08 6.49
CA LEU A 173 9.73 11.33 6.70
C LEU A 173 10.31 11.56 8.08
N GLY A 174 10.25 12.81 8.60
CA GLY A 174 10.67 13.12 9.96
C GLY A 174 9.85 12.36 11.01
N ASP A 175 8.54 12.29 10.83
CA ASP A 175 7.66 11.57 11.76
C ASP A 175 7.95 10.06 11.78
N ILE A 176 8.24 9.48 10.63
CA ILE A 176 8.55 8.05 10.54
C ILE A 176 9.97 7.76 11.02
N LEU A 177 10.99 8.43 10.49
CA LEU A 177 12.38 8.18 10.80
C LEU A 177 12.74 8.64 12.24
N GLY A 178 12.13 9.73 12.71
CA GLY A 178 12.23 10.19 14.08
C GLY A 178 11.46 9.34 15.10
N SER A 179 10.63 8.41 14.67
CA SER A 179 9.88 7.54 15.57
C SER A 179 10.75 6.44 16.15
N VAL A 180 11.16 6.60 17.40
CA VAL A 180 11.88 5.57 18.18
C VAL A 180 11.13 4.24 18.12
N THR A 181 9.81 4.27 18.24
CA THR A 181 8.95 3.10 18.22
C THR A 181 9.02 2.34 16.89
N TRP A 182 9.10 3.08 15.78
CA TRP A 182 9.20 2.48 14.45
C TRP A 182 10.57 1.82 14.24
N ARG A 183 11.66 2.48 14.66
CA ARG A 183 13.03 1.92 14.60
C ARG A 183 13.16 0.65 15.43
N GLU A 184 12.67 0.66 16.66
CA GLU A 184 12.65 -0.52 17.54
C GLU A 184 11.85 -1.66 16.90
N ALA A 185 10.69 -1.35 16.33
CA ALA A 185 9.83 -2.33 15.69
C ALA A 185 10.47 -2.97 14.47
N MET A 186 11.18 -2.21 13.65
CA MET A 186 11.80 -2.71 12.42
C MET A 186 13.21 -3.27 12.64
N ARG A 187 13.86 -2.92 13.74
CA ARG A 187 15.26 -3.30 14.03
C ARG A 187 16.19 -3.06 12.85
N GLN A 188 16.07 -1.88 12.24
CA GLN A 188 16.82 -1.50 11.05
C GLN A 188 17.64 -0.25 11.33
N GLU A 189 18.85 -0.26 10.78
CA GLU A 189 19.67 0.93 10.66
C GLU A 189 19.37 1.61 9.32
N PHE A 190 19.19 2.93 9.33
CA PHE A 190 18.87 3.69 8.11
C PHE A 190 20.10 4.39 7.59
N SER A 191 20.18 4.49 6.28
CA SER A 191 21.18 5.28 5.55
C SER A 191 20.48 6.13 4.50
N HIS A 192 20.97 7.33 4.30
CA HIS A 192 20.35 8.33 3.45
C HIS A 192 21.35 8.74 2.35
N CYS A 193 20.93 8.64 1.10
CA CYS A 193 21.69 9.07 -0.07
C CYS A 193 20.92 10.14 -0.80
N VAL A 194 21.59 11.21 -1.19
CA VAL A 194 21.05 12.33 -1.96
C VAL A 194 21.70 12.33 -3.33
N LEU A 195 20.91 12.59 -4.37
CA LEU A 195 21.39 12.84 -5.72
C LEU A 195 21.28 14.34 -6.01
N GLU A 196 22.38 14.93 -6.44
CA GLU A 196 22.50 16.36 -6.75
C GLU A 196 22.85 16.59 -8.21
N GLU A 197 22.27 17.61 -8.81
CA GLU A 197 22.60 18.11 -10.13
C GLU A 197 22.82 19.63 -10.05
N GLY A 198 24.00 20.11 -10.49
CA GLY A 198 24.35 21.53 -10.37
C GLY A 198 24.33 22.05 -8.92
N GLY A 199 24.62 21.20 -7.93
CA GLY A 199 24.59 21.55 -6.51
C GLY A 199 23.18 21.63 -5.90
N ARG A 200 22.16 21.16 -6.61
CA ARG A 200 20.78 21.12 -6.12
C ARG A 200 20.31 19.67 -5.95
N PRO A 201 19.72 19.30 -4.84
CA PRO A 201 19.14 17.98 -4.67
C PRO A 201 17.97 17.75 -5.65
N ILE A 202 18.04 16.66 -6.41
CA ILE A 202 17.00 16.25 -7.38
C ILE A 202 16.42 14.88 -7.06
N GLY A 203 16.96 14.20 -6.07
CA GLY A 203 16.46 12.89 -5.66
C GLY A 203 17.07 12.41 -4.35
N TYR A 204 16.46 11.41 -3.77
CA TYR A 204 16.92 10.78 -2.54
C TYR A 204 16.59 9.30 -2.50
N LEU A 205 17.33 8.60 -1.64
CA LEU A 205 17.16 7.19 -1.33
C LEU A 205 17.30 6.97 0.17
N VAL A 206 16.31 6.29 0.76
CA VAL A 206 16.37 5.77 2.13
C VAL A 206 16.59 4.27 2.07
N LEU A 207 17.65 3.79 2.68
CA LEU A 207 17.94 2.37 2.83
C LEU A 207 17.77 1.94 4.28
N GLY A 208 17.26 0.71 4.47
CA GLY A 208 17.28 0.03 5.75
C GLY A 208 18.20 -1.19 5.68
N LEU A 209 19.10 -1.36 6.64
CA LEU A 209 19.93 -2.56 6.74
C LEU A 209 19.28 -3.58 7.66
N ARG A 210 19.02 -4.79 7.14
CA ARG A 210 18.47 -5.89 7.92
C ARG A 210 19.09 -7.22 7.49
N HIS A 211 19.64 -7.95 8.43
CA HIS A 211 20.25 -9.28 8.17
C HIS A 211 21.26 -9.28 7.00
N GLY A 212 22.09 -8.24 6.90
CA GLY A 212 23.09 -8.11 5.85
C GLY A 212 22.57 -7.75 4.46
N VAL A 213 21.28 -7.41 4.33
CA VAL A 213 20.65 -6.97 3.08
C VAL A 213 20.22 -5.51 3.23
N LEU A 214 20.61 -4.66 2.30
CA LEU A 214 20.12 -3.30 2.16
C LEU A 214 18.75 -3.34 1.48
N GLN A 215 17.73 -2.83 2.14
CA GLN A 215 16.39 -2.72 1.59
C GLN A 215 16.12 -1.28 1.18
N VAL A 216 15.69 -1.07 -0.06
CA VAL A 216 15.18 0.23 -0.49
C VAL A 216 13.85 0.48 0.24
N MET A 217 13.89 1.39 1.21
CA MET A 217 12.72 1.78 1.99
C MET A 217 11.88 2.80 1.23
N GLU A 218 12.56 3.75 0.59
CA GLU A 218 11.97 4.75 -0.28
C GLU A 218 13.02 5.30 -1.24
N LEU A 219 12.60 5.61 -2.45
CA LEU A 219 13.39 6.31 -3.46
C LEU A 219 12.47 7.26 -4.21
N ALA A 220 12.85 8.53 -4.33
CA ALA A 220 12.16 9.48 -5.19
C ALA A 220 13.16 10.36 -5.94
N VAL A 221 12.80 10.72 -7.15
CA VAL A 221 13.59 11.61 -8.01
C VAL A 221 12.68 12.59 -8.72
N LEU A 222 13.13 13.81 -8.88
CA LEU A 222 12.38 14.87 -9.54
C LEU A 222 12.02 14.44 -10.97
N GLY A 223 10.76 14.61 -11.35
CA GLY A 223 10.27 14.20 -12.66
C GLY A 223 10.24 12.69 -12.93
N GLY A 224 10.56 11.84 -11.94
CA GLY A 224 10.50 10.39 -12.08
C GLY A 224 11.51 9.81 -13.10
N SER A 225 12.71 10.39 -13.24
CA SER A 225 13.75 9.92 -14.17
C SER A 225 14.29 8.53 -13.79
N PRO A 226 14.18 7.52 -14.68
CA PRO A 226 14.79 6.21 -14.45
C PRO A 226 16.32 6.26 -14.37
N GLU A 227 16.97 7.20 -15.04
CA GLU A 227 18.41 7.43 -15.02
C GLU A 227 18.85 7.88 -13.63
N ALA A 228 18.18 8.91 -13.08
CA ALA A 228 18.43 9.42 -11.75
C ALA A 228 18.17 8.35 -10.68
N ALA A 229 17.09 7.57 -10.81
CA ALA A 229 16.81 6.45 -9.94
C ALA A 229 17.90 5.36 -10.01
N SER A 230 18.41 5.07 -11.23
CA SER A 230 19.51 4.12 -11.41
C SER A 230 20.80 4.58 -10.75
N ALA A 231 21.12 5.89 -10.77
CA ALA A 231 22.28 6.44 -10.08
C ALA A 231 22.21 6.22 -8.55
N LEU A 232 21.04 6.49 -7.93
CA LEU A 232 20.82 6.21 -6.50
C LEU A 232 20.94 4.71 -6.16
N LEU A 233 20.39 3.84 -7.00
CA LEU A 233 20.52 2.39 -6.81
C LEU A 233 21.94 1.89 -7.03
N ALA A 234 22.69 2.50 -7.97
CA ALA A 234 24.11 2.20 -8.17
C ALA A 234 24.94 2.61 -6.94
N ALA A 235 24.67 3.77 -6.33
CA ALA A 235 25.28 4.17 -5.07
C ALA A 235 25.01 3.16 -3.95
N ALA A 236 23.78 2.64 -3.87
CA ALA A 236 23.41 1.60 -2.89
C ALA A 236 24.21 0.32 -3.11
N ARG A 237 24.39 -0.16 -4.36
CA ARG A 237 25.21 -1.34 -4.69
C ARG A 237 26.67 -1.18 -4.27
N GLY A 238 27.20 0.04 -4.33
CA GLY A 238 28.55 0.37 -3.88
C GLY A 238 28.80 0.19 -2.38
N ARG A 239 27.74 -0.06 -1.57
CA ARG A 239 27.85 -0.29 -0.13
C ARG A 239 28.32 -1.71 0.24
N GLY A 240 28.54 -2.58 -0.74
CA GLY A 240 29.11 -3.93 -0.52
C GLY A 240 28.13 -4.97 0.01
N ALA A 241 26.84 -4.69 0.05
CA ALA A 241 25.79 -5.62 0.43
C ALA A 241 24.70 -5.74 -0.67
N PRO A 242 23.99 -6.87 -0.77
CA PRO A 242 22.89 -7.02 -1.69
C PRO A 242 21.80 -5.97 -1.43
N VAL A 243 21.24 -5.39 -2.49
CA VAL A 243 20.20 -4.35 -2.42
C VAL A 243 18.87 -4.95 -2.85
N ARG A 244 17.89 -5.01 -1.94
CA ARG A 244 16.54 -5.48 -2.21
C ARG A 244 15.61 -4.30 -2.50
N CYS A 245 14.93 -4.38 -3.64
CA CYS A 245 13.91 -3.44 -4.06
C CYS A 245 12.56 -4.14 -4.17
N TYR A 246 11.48 -3.41 -3.94
CA TYR A 246 10.12 -3.85 -4.22
C TYR A 246 9.55 -3.02 -5.36
N ALA A 247 9.39 -3.63 -6.52
CA ALA A 247 8.92 -2.96 -7.72
C ALA A 247 7.51 -3.44 -8.09
N THR A 248 6.61 -2.51 -8.35
CA THR A 248 5.31 -2.79 -8.96
C THR A 248 5.36 -2.53 -10.46
N ARG A 249 4.47 -3.15 -11.23
CA ARG A 249 4.39 -2.87 -12.67
C ARG A 249 4.12 -1.39 -12.92
N GLY A 250 4.88 -0.80 -13.84
CA GLY A 250 4.76 0.61 -14.21
C GLY A 250 5.39 1.60 -13.23
N CYS A 251 5.94 1.16 -12.08
CA CYS A 251 6.65 2.06 -11.18
C CYS A 251 8.03 2.47 -11.72
N LEU A 252 8.56 3.57 -11.19
CA LEU A 252 9.89 4.11 -11.50
C LEU A 252 11.02 3.09 -11.34
N LEU A 253 10.94 2.22 -10.33
CA LEU A 253 11.99 1.25 -10.03
C LEU A 253 12.17 0.21 -11.14
N THR A 254 11.11 -0.15 -11.87
CA THR A 254 11.20 -1.20 -12.91
C THR A 254 12.19 -0.83 -14.03
N PRO A 255 12.11 0.33 -14.71
CA PRO A 255 13.10 0.71 -15.73
C PRO A 255 14.47 0.98 -15.12
N ALA A 256 14.56 1.55 -13.92
CA ALA A 256 15.83 1.80 -13.24
C ALA A 256 16.58 0.48 -12.94
N LEU A 257 15.89 -0.53 -12.42
CA LEU A 257 16.44 -1.85 -12.14
C LEU A 257 16.91 -2.57 -13.42
N ARG A 258 16.13 -2.47 -14.52
CA ARG A 258 16.52 -3.03 -15.82
C ARG A 258 17.82 -2.42 -16.35
N ARG A 259 18.01 -1.10 -16.21
CA ARG A 259 19.26 -0.42 -16.56
C ARG A 259 20.48 -0.95 -15.80
N LEU A 260 20.27 -1.41 -14.58
CA LEU A 260 21.31 -2.02 -13.74
C LEU A 260 21.49 -3.51 -13.96
N GLY A 261 20.84 -4.08 -14.99
CA GLY A 261 20.94 -5.49 -15.34
C GLY A 261 20.18 -6.43 -14.40
N ALA A 262 19.20 -5.91 -13.64
CA ALA A 262 18.41 -6.75 -12.75
C ALA A 262 17.53 -7.73 -13.53
N SER A 263 17.49 -8.98 -13.09
CA SER A 263 16.51 -9.96 -13.52
C SER A 263 15.25 -9.87 -12.67
N PHE A 264 14.11 -9.99 -13.33
CA PHE A 264 12.82 -10.00 -12.64
C PHE A 264 12.31 -11.43 -12.56
N PRO A 265 11.71 -11.84 -11.43
CA PRO A 265 11.13 -13.17 -11.32
C PRO A 265 10.01 -13.33 -12.36
N ALA A 266 9.94 -14.50 -13.00
CA ALA A 266 8.93 -14.80 -14.01
C ALA A 266 7.49 -14.82 -13.45
N ARG A 267 7.35 -15.08 -12.16
CA ARG A 267 6.08 -15.02 -11.43
C ARG A 267 6.16 -13.95 -10.35
N GLU A 268 5.04 -13.28 -10.13
CA GLU A 268 4.83 -12.41 -8.99
C GLU A 268 4.75 -13.28 -7.72
N THR A 269 5.86 -13.87 -7.32
CA THR A 269 5.97 -14.54 -6.01
C THR A 269 6.08 -13.44 -4.97
N GLY A 270 4.94 -13.06 -4.41
CA GLY A 270 4.84 -11.88 -3.58
C GLY A 270 5.63 -12.02 -2.30
N ALA A 271 6.78 -11.36 -2.26
CA ALA A 271 7.45 -11.11 -1.00
C ALA A 271 6.62 -10.20 -0.09
N MET A 272 5.76 -9.38 -0.69
CA MET A 272 4.81 -8.52 -0.01
C MET A 272 3.58 -8.32 -0.89
N MET A 273 2.38 -8.40 -0.33
CA MET A 273 1.12 -8.24 -1.04
C MET A 273 0.23 -7.28 -0.28
N LEU A 274 -0.50 -6.45 -1.03
CA LEU A 274 -1.56 -5.59 -0.50
C LEU A 274 -2.91 -6.27 -0.69
N MET A 275 -3.64 -6.44 0.42
CA MET A 275 -5.03 -6.90 0.39
C MET A 275 -5.94 -5.82 0.95
N VAL A 276 -7.12 -5.70 0.37
CA VAL A 276 -8.12 -4.71 0.76
C VAL A 276 -9.48 -5.39 0.95
N HIS A 277 -10.22 -4.93 1.96
CA HIS A 277 -11.66 -5.07 2.07
C HIS A 277 -12.31 -3.69 1.97
N VAL A 278 -13.25 -3.52 1.06
CA VAL A 278 -14.02 -2.29 0.92
C VAL A 278 -15.13 -2.29 1.97
N LEU A 279 -15.07 -1.35 2.91
CA LEU A 279 -16.04 -1.24 4.01
C LEU A 279 -17.33 -0.57 3.55
N ASP A 280 -17.21 0.45 2.68
CA ASP A 280 -18.32 1.23 2.15
C ASP A 280 -18.11 1.47 0.65
N ILE A 281 -18.90 0.81 -0.17
CA ILE A 281 -18.81 0.88 -1.63
C ILE A 281 -19.08 2.30 -2.11
N GLU A 282 -20.15 2.94 -1.62
CA GLU A 282 -20.58 4.24 -2.10
C GLU A 282 -19.62 5.35 -1.66
N ALA A 283 -19.12 5.28 -0.43
CA ALA A 283 -18.13 6.23 0.06
C ALA A 283 -16.82 6.17 -0.73
N VAL A 284 -16.36 4.97 -1.08
CA VAL A 284 -15.19 4.80 -1.94
C VAL A 284 -15.48 5.26 -3.35
N ALA A 285 -16.60 4.82 -3.94
CA ALA A 285 -16.97 5.17 -5.31
C ALA A 285 -17.00 6.71 -5.50
N ARG A 286 -17.66 7.45 -4.62
CA ARG A 286 -17.68 8.94 -4.67
C ARG A 286 -16.30 9.59 -4.68
N LYS A 287 -15.29 8.94 -4.10
CA LYS A 287 -13.91 9.46 -4.01
C LYS A 287 -13.04 9.09 -5.20
N VAL A 288 -13.33 7.96 -5.84
CA VAL A 288 -12.52 7.43 -6.94
C VAL A 288 -13.14 7.62 -8.31
N TRP A 289 -14.42 7.92 -8.36
CA TRP A 289 -15.16 8.19 -9.60
C TRP A 289 -14.61 9.44 -10.32
N ARG A 290 -14.49 9.35 -11.63
CA ARG A 290 -14.19 10.50 -12.48
C ARG A 290 -15.41 10.80 -13.33
N ASP A 291 -15.74 12.08 -13.45
CA ASP A 291 -16.85 12.50 -14.30
C ASP A 291 -16.52 12.25 -15.77
N VAL A 292 -17.36 11.44 -16.40
CA VAL A 292 -17.29 11.09 -17.82
C VAL A 292 -18.57 11.56 -18.50
N PRO A 293 -18.47 12.36 -19.58
CA PRO A 293 -19.67 12.89 -20.25
C PRO A 293 -20.69 11.84 -20.68
N ALA A 294 -20.24 10.68 -21.13
CA ALA A 294 -21.10 9.58 -21.56
C ALA A 294 -21.94 8.96 -20.42
N LEU A 295 -21.55 9.17 -19.16
CA LEU A 295 -22.22 8.60 -17.97
C LEU A 295 -22.98 9.65 -17.14
N ARG A 296 -23.17 10.87 -17.64
CA ARG A 296 -23.81 11.97 -16.88
C ARG A 296 -25.27 11.75 -16.51
N ASP A 297 -25.99 10.94 -17.26
CA ASP A 297 -27.39 10.58 -17.03
C ASP A 297 -27.59 9.07 -16.83
N VAL A 298 -26.51 8.39 -16.44
CA VAL A 298 -26.50 6.94 -16.20
C VAL A 298 -26.29 6.67 -14.71
N GLU A 299 -27.25 6.00 -14.10
CA GLU A 299 -27.05 5.44 -12.76
C GLU A 299 -26.18 4.17 -12.88
N VAL A 300 -25.09 4.10 -12.14
CA VAL A 300 -24.19 2.94 -12.18
C VAL A 300 -24.22 2.22 -10.84
N ARG A 301 -24.63 0.96 -10.90
CA ARG A 301 -24.70 0.06 -9.74
C ARG A 301 -23.65 -1.04 -9.83
N VAL A 302 -23.38 -1.66 -8.71
CA VAL A 302 -22.62 -2.89 -8.64
C VAL A 302 -23.42 -3.95 -7.88
N TRP A 303 -23.35 -5.18 -8.37
CA TRP A 303 -23.88 -6.33 -7.71
C TRP A 303 -22.78 -7.41 -7.57
N THR A 304 -22.68 -7.96 -6.37
CA THR A 304 -21.83 -9.13 -6.07
C THR A 304 -22.69 -10.18 -5.36
N PRO A 305 -22.27 -11.45 -5.29
CA PRO A 305 -22.99 -12.46 -4.51
C PRO A 305 -23.17 -12.12 -3.03
N GLU A 306 -22.33 -11.23 -2.47
CA GLU A 306 -22.32 -10.84 -1.05
C GLU A 306 -23.08 -9.56 -0.76
N ARG A 307 -23.13 -8.62 -1.72
CA ARG A 307 -23.72 -7.28 -1.51
C ARG A 307 -23.93 -6.54 -2.83
N GLU A 308 -24.71 -5.47 -2.74
CA GLU A 308 -24.89 -4.48 -3.79
C GLU A 308 -24.47 -3.09 -3.32
N GLY A 309 -24.30 -2.16 -4.26
CA GLY A 309 -23.96 -0.77 -3.95
C GLY A 309 -24.12 0.15 -5.14
N LEU A 310 -24.12 1.44 -4.87
CA LEU A 310 -24.24 2.49 -5.85
C LEU A 310 -22.83 3.07 -6.13
N LEU A 311 -22.41 3.04 -7.39
CA LEU A 311 -21.12 3.61 -7.81
C LEU A 311 -21.25 5.06 -8.28
N HIS A 312 -22.37 5.38 -8.97
CA HIS A 312 -22.68 6.72 -9.45
C HIS A 312 -24.20 6.92 -9.54
N ALA A 313 -24.70 8.04 -9.05
CA ALA A 313 -26.12 8.40 -9.05
C ALA A 313 -26.30 9.87 -9.42
N PRO A 314 -26.40 10.20 -10.73
CA PRO A 314 -26.74 11.55 -11.14
C PRO A 314 -28.22 11.87 -10.84
N ALA A 315 -28.50 13.11 -10.47
CA ALA A 315 -29.89 13.53 -10.14
C ALA A 315 -30.88 13.38 -11.32
N ASN A 316 -30.37 13.33 -12.54
CA ASN A 316 -31.15 13.24 -13.78
C ASN A 316 -30.91 11.92 -14.53
N ALA A 317 -30.66 10.84 -13.81
CA ALA A 317 -30.46 9.53 -14.41
C ALA A 317 -31.66 9.14 -15.29
N ARG A 318 -31.38 8.72 -16.52
CA ARG A 318 -32.38 8.28 -17.50
C ARG A 318 -32.37 6.75 -17.70
N ARG A 319 -31.24 6.13 -17.37
CA ARG A 319 -31.05 4.67 -17.43
C ARG A 319 -30.13 4.21 -16.33
N SER A 320 -30.05 2.92 -16.13
CA SER A 320 -29.18 2.30 -15.13
C SER A 320 -28.37 1.18 -15.78
N VAL A 321 -27.11 1.10 -15.40
CA VAL A 321 -26.19 0.01 -15.74
C VAL A 321 -25.74 -0.66 -14.47
N THR A 322 -25.80 -1.98 -14.42
CA THR A 322 -25.32 -2.78 -13.29
C THR A 322 -24.08 -3.59 -13.68
N LEU A 323 -23.01 -3.44 -12.91
CA LEU A 323 -21.82 -4.27 -13.01
C LEU A 323 -22.01 -5.51 -12.12
N GLU A 324 -22.15 -6.67 -12.71
CA GLU A 324 -22.20 -7.95 -12.00
C GLU A 324 -20.79 -8.53 -11.95
N LEU A 325 -20.27 -8.73 -10.75
CA LEU A 325 -18.88 -9.12 -10.54
C LEU A 325 -18.65 -9.78 -9.17
N LYS A 326 -17.45 -10.30 -8.93
CA LYS A 326 -17.04 -10.88 -7.65
C LYS A 326 -16.32 -9.85 -6.76
N GLU A 327 -16.35 -10.05 -5.45
CA GLU A 327 -15.68 -9.16 -4.48
C GLU A 327 -14.20 -8.85 -4.79
N PRO A 328 -13.34 -9.79 -5.24
CA PRO A 328 -11.97 -9.45 -5.64
C PRO A 328 -11.92 -8.48 -6.83
N THR A 329 -12.85 -8.59 -7.77
CA THR A 329 -12.97 -7.70 -8.93
C THR A 329 -13.46 -6.31 -8.48
N LEU A 330 -14.45 -6.26 -7.58
CA LEU A 330 -14.93 -5.01 -6.97
C LEU A 330 -13.81 -4.27 -6.24
N ALA A 331 -13.04 -4.96 -5.43
CA ALA A 331 -11.92 -4.34 -4.72
C ALA A 331 -10.90 -3.74 -5.70
N ARG A 332 -10.56 -4.45 -6.78
CA ARG A 332 -9.64 -3.92 -7.81
C ARG A 332 -10.23 -2.75 -8.57
N LEU A 333 -11.52 -2.78 -8.90
CA LEU A 333 -12.22 -1.69 -9.56
C LEU A 333 -12.15 -0.41 -8.71
N LEU A 334 -12.61 -0.48 -7.46
CA LEU A 334 -12.65 0.66 -6.55
C LEU A 334 -11.26 1.16 -6.15
N MET A 335 -10.24 0.30 -6.18
CA MET A 335 -8.84 0.71 -6.01
C MET A 335 -8.20 1.19 -7.32
N ARG A 336 -8.97 1.35 -8.41
CA ARG A 336 -8.50 1.78 -9.73
C ARG A 336 -7.33 0.91 -10.23
N ARG A 337 -7.47 -0.41 -10.06
CA ARG A 337 -6.51 -1.42 -10.49
C ARG A 337 -7.03 -2.30 -11.61
N LEU A 338 -8.20 -1.96 -12.16
CA LEU A 338 -8.90 -2.76 -13.15
C LEU A 338 -9.36 -1.86 -14.30
N ASP A 339 -9.08 -2.26 -15.53
CA ASP A 339 -9.67 -1.72 -16.73
C ASP A 339 -11.01 -2.40 -16.97
N VAL A 340 -12.11 -1.64 -17.03
CA VAL A 340 -13.46 -2.21 -17.11
C VAL A 340 -13.71 -2.84 -18.47
N ALA A 341 -13.35 -2.19 -19.59
CA ALA A 341 -13.57 -2.74 -20.92
C ALA A 341 -12.84 -4.08 -21.11
N ARG A 342 -11.60 -4.14 -20.61
CA ARG A 342 -10.86 -5.39 -20.60
C ARG A 342 -11.49 -6.44 -19.70
N ALA A 343 -11.94 -6.07 -18.50
CA ALA A 343 -12.58 -6.99 -17.56
C ALA A 343 -13.90 -7.55 -18.10
N VAL A 344 -14.65 -6.75 -18.86
CA VAL A 344 -15.84 -7.21 -19.60
C VAL A 344 -15.45 -8.20 -20.69
N SER A 345 -14.42 -7.89 -21.49
CA SER A 345 -13.95 -8.79 -22.55
C SER A 345 -13.38 -10.11 -22.03
N GLU A 346 -12.87 -10.14 -20.80
CA GLU A 346 -12.36 -11.34 -20.11
C GLU A 346 -13.42 -12.02 -19.20
N GLU A 347 -14.68 -11.59 -19.27
CA GLU A 347 -15.81 -12.12 -18.49
C GLU A 347 -15.64 -12.03 -16.96
N TRP A 348 -14.83 -11.09 -16.46
CA TRP A 348 -14.71 -10.81 -15.04
C TRP A 348 -15.82 -9.87 -14.54
N ILE A 349 -16.39 -9.11 -15.46
CA ILE A 349 -17.55 -8.22 -15.26
C ILE A 349 -18.58 -8.53 -16.33
N THR A 350 -19.83 -8.70 -15.93
CA THR A 350 -20.99 -8.68 -16.84
C THR A 350 -21.70 -7.33 -16.66
N LEU A 351 -22.04 -6.68 -17.75
CA LEU A 351 -22.86 -5.47 -17.73
C LEU A 351 -24.32 -5.84 -17.99
N ALA A 352 -25.22 -5.35 -17.16
CA ALA A 352 -26.65 -5.50 -17.34
C ALA A 352 -27.30 -4.13 -17.56
N GLY A 353 -28.10 -3.98 -18.61
CA GLY A 353 -28.73 -2.71 -18.99
C GLY A 353 -27.78 -1.73 -19.69
N ASP A 354 -26.66 -2.24 -20.24
CA ASP A 354 -25.65 -1.47 -20.96
C ASP A 354 -26.06 -1.09 -22.39
N GLU A 355 -25.40 -0.06 -22.89
CA GLU A 355 -25.43 0.37 -24.28
C GLU A 355 -24.03 0.32 -24.88
N PRO A 356 -23.90 0.32 -26.23
CA PRO A 356 -22.59 0.35 -26.87
C PRO A 356 -21.73 1.53 -26.38
N GLY A 357 -20.50 1.25 -25.93
CA GLY A 357 -19.57 2.25 -25.41
C GLY A 357 -19.57 2.43 -23.87
N ASP A 358 -20.51 1.79 -23.15
CA ASP A 358 -20.54 1.90 -21.68
C ASP A 358 -19.31 1.29 -21.00
N ALA A 359 -18.79 0.19 -21.52
CA ALA A 359 -17.59 -0.43 -20.97
C ALA A 359 -16.37 0.48 -21.07
N GLU A 360 -16.20 1.18 -22.17
CA GLU A 360 -15.15 2.18 -22.38
C GLU A 360 -15.36 3.39 -21.48
N ALA A 361 -16.57 3.92 -21.40
CA ALA A 361 -16.91 5.04 -20.53
C ALA A 361 -16.68 4.69 -19.06
N LEU A 362 -16.99 3.48 -18.62
CA LEU A 362 -16.71 2.98 -17.28
C LEU A 362 -15.20 2.80 -17.05
N SER A 363 -14.42 2.41 -18.07
CA SER A 363 -12.96 2.38 -18.00
C SER A 363 -12.38 3.78 -17.78
N ASP A 364 -12.93 4.80 -18.42
CA ASP A 364 -12.53 6.20 -18.22
C ASP A 364 -12.92 6.70 -16.83
N ALA A 365 -14.10 6.31 -16.32
CA ALA A 365 -14.57 6.71 -14.99
C ALA A 365 -13.73 6.09 -13.87
N PHE A 366 -13.28 4.87 -14.05
CA PHE A 366 -12.38 4.16 -13.13
C PHE A 366 -10.93 4.08 -13.64
N ASP A 367 -10.51 4.95 -14.52
CA ASP A 367 -9.20 5.03 -15.17
C ASP A 367 -8.07 4.35 -14.35
N PRO A 368 -7.52 3.20 -14.80
CA PRO A 368 -6.59 2.41 -14.02
C PRO A 368 -5.32 3.19 -13.64
N CYS A 369 -4.95 3.13 -12.38
CA CYS A 369 -3.80 3.84 -11.84
C CYS A 369 -2.70 2.86 -11.41
N PRO A 370 -1.43 3.06 -11.83
CA PRO A 370 -0.34 2.27 -11.31
C PRO A 370 -0.10 2.57 -9.82
N TRP A 371 0.10 1.51 -9.04
CA TRP A 371 0.40 1.62 -7.62
C TRP A 371 1.88 1.42 -7.35
N VAL A 372 2.38 2.15 -6.37
CA VAL A 372 3.73 1.97 -5.83
C VAL A 372 3.67 1.37 -4.44
N TYR A 373 4.77 0.78 -4.02
CA TYR A 373 4.95 0.26 -2.68
C TYR A 373 6.25 0.77 -2.10
N HIS A 374 6.17 1.43 -0.97
CA HIS A 374 7.31 1.90 -0.21
C HIS A 374 7.39 1.15 1.11
N PRO A 375 8.43 0.34 1.37
CA PRO A 375 8.57 -0.35 2.63
C PRO A 375 8.54 0.56 3.87
N ILE A 376 8.88 1.84 3.70
CA ILE A 376 8.80 2.85 4.77
C ILE A 376 7.36 3.06 5.27
N ASP A 377 6.35 2.78 4.44
CA ASP A 377 4.93 2.96 4.77
C ASP A 377 4.32 1.77 5.53
N TYR A 378 5.12 0.73 5.76
CA TYR A 378 4.68 -0.55 6.36
C TYR A 378 4.33 -0.44 7.87
N LEU A 379 4.08 0.71 8.38
CA LEU A 379 3.61 0.83 9.77
C LEU A 379 2.25 1.47 9.84
#